data_6dfba8d10f69c581a3af9a5be68e7eea
#
_entry.id   6dfba8d10f69c581a3af9a5be68e7eea
#
_cell.length_a   1.000
_cell.length_b   1.000
_cell.length_c   1.000
_cell.angle_alpha   90.00
_cell.angle_beta   90.00
_cell.angle_gamma   90.00
#
_symmetry.space_group_name_H-M   'P 1'
#
loop_
_entity.id
_entity.type
_entity.pdbx_description
1 polymer ?
#
loop_
_entity_poly.entity_id
_entity_poly.type
_entity_poly.pdbx_seq_one_letter_code
_entity_poly.pdbx_strand_id
1 'polypeptide(L)' 'MATIKQIANLAGVSRGTVDRVLNNRGTVNPETAAKVREIA' A
#
# COMPACT_ATOMS: atom_id res chain seq x y z
N MET A 1 -3.55 12.89 -8.15
CA MET A 1 -3.89 11.83 -7.20
C MET A 1 -3.18 10.53 -7.54
N ALA A 2 -2.53 9.90 -6.58
CA ALA A 2 -1.85 8.63 -6.84
C ALA A 2 -2.86 7.49 -6.96
N THR A 3 -2.69 6.66 -7.97
CA THR A 3 -3.50 5.46 -8.13
C THR A 3 -2.90 4.32 -7.32
N ILE A 4 -3.69 3.28 -7.06
CA ILE A 4 -3.20 2.09 -6.38
C ILE A 4 -1.99 1.50 -7.11
N LYS A 5 -2.03 1.50 -8.44
CA LYS A 5 -0.93 1.01 -9.25
C LYS A 5 0.35 1.82 -9.02
N GLN A 6 0.24 3.14 -8.98
CA GLN A 6 1.38 4.03 -8.73
C GLN A 6 1.94 3.82 -7.33
N ILE A 7 1.07 3.75 -6.35
CA ILE A 7 1.48 3.50 -4.96
C ILE A 7 2.20 2.16 -4.84
N ALA A 8 1.66 1.12 -5.47
CA ALA A 8 2.26 -0.21 -5.44
C ALA A 8 3.66 -0.20 -6.05
N ASN A 9 3.84 0.49 -7.18
CA ASN A 9 5.15 0.60 -7.82
C ASN A 9 6.16 1.33 -6.94
N LEU A 10 5.74 2.44 -6.34
CA LEU A 10 6.62 3.24 -5.48
C LEU A 10 6.97 2.51 -4.19
N ALA A 11 6.03 1.78 -3.64
CA ALA A 11 6.26 1.01 -2.42
C ALA A 11 6.94 -0.34 -2.66
N GLY A 12 6.99 -0.79 -3.92
CA GLY A 12 7.57 -2.08 -4.26
C GLY A 12 6.74 -3.26 -3.81
N VAL A 13 5.42 -3.10 -3.81
CA VAL A 13 4.48 -4.15 -3.38
C VAL A 13 3.41 -4.36 -4.44
N SER A 14 2.57 -5.39 -4.24
CA SER A 14 1.46 -5.67 -5.16
C SER A 14 0.30 -4.69 -4.92
N ARG A 15 -0.56 -4.55 -5.93
CA ARG A 15 -1.75 -3.73 -5.79
C ARG A 15 -2.67 -4.23 -4.70
N GLY A 16 -2.75 -5.56 -4.53
CA GLY A 16 -3.53 -6.16 -3.45
C GLY A 16 -3.05 -5.73 -2.08
N THR A 17 -1.74 -5.62 -1.90
CA THR A 17 -1.16 -5.15 -0.64
C THR A 17 -1.56 -3.71 -0.37
N VAL A 18 -1.50 -2.84 -1.38
CA VAL A 18 -1.91 -1.45 -1.25
C VAL A 18 -3.38 -1.36 -0.85
N ASP A 19 -4.23 -2.12 -1.52
CA ASP A 19 -5.66 -2.16 -1.20
C ASP A 19 -5.90 -2.57 0.26
N ARG A 20 -5.21 -3.58 0.73
CA ARG A 20 -5.34 -4.03 2.12
C ARG A 20 -4.94 -2.95 3.11
N VAL A 21 -3.86 -2.23 2.83
CA VAL A 21 -3.41 -1.15 3.71
C VAL A 21 -4.41 -0.01 3.72
N LEU A 22 -4.84 0.45 2.57
CA LEU A 22 -5.73 1.60 2.46
C LEU A 22 -7.14 1.33 2.98
N ASN A 23 -7.60 0.10 2.85
CA ASN A 23 -8.93 -0.29 3.31
C ASN A 23 -8.91 -1.03 4.64
N ASN A 24 -7.75 -1.11 5.26
CA ASN A 24 -7.56 -1.76 6.56
C ASN A 24 -8.06 -3.19 6.56
N ARG A 25 -7.75 -3.93 5.49
CA ARG A 25 -8.17 -5.31 5.31
C ARG A 25 -7.03 -6.27 5.58
N GLY A 26 -7.28 -7.28 6.39
CA GLY A 26 -6.34 -8.34 6.64
C GLY A 26 -5.09 -7.87 7.36
N THR A 27 -4.07 -8.72 7.36
CA THR A 27 -2.82 -8.45 8.05
C THR A 27 -1.74 -8.03 7.06
N VAL A 28 -1.15 -6.87 7.29
CA VAL A 28 -0.06 -6.36 6.46
C VAL A 28 1.13 -6.08 7.37
N ASN A 29 2.34 -6.34 6.87
CA ASN A 29 3.56 -6.01 7.59
C ASN A 29 3.57 -4.53 7.96
N PRO A 30 3.85 -4.17 9.23
CA PRO A 30 3.83 -2.77 9.67
C PRO A 30 4.73 -1.85 8.85
N GLU A 31 5.90 -2.31 8.43
CA GLU A 31 6.80 -1.51 7.59
C GLU A 31 6.18 -1.23 6.24
N THR A 32 5.57 -2.24 5.64
CA THR A 32 4.89 -2.10 4.36
C THR A 32 3.70 -1.14 4.47
N ALA A 33 2.92 -1.30 5.54
CA ALA A 33 1.78 -0.42 5.79
C ALA A 33 2.22 1.03 5.92
N ALA A 34 3.28 1.29 6.67
CA ALA A 34 3.82 2.63 6.85
C ALA A 34 4.28 3.23 5.52
N LYS A 35 4.98 2.43 4.71
CA LYS A 35 5.45 2.84 3.40
C LYS A 35 4.30 3.27 2.48
N VAL A 36 3.29 2.43 2.41
CA VAL A 36 2.12 2.69 1.57
C VAL A 36 1.40 3.96 2.02
N ARG A 37 1.21 4.13 3.30
CA ARG A 37 0.53 5.31 3.85
C ARG A 37 1.32 6.58 3.60
N GLU A 38 2.63 6.51 3.67
CA GLU A 38 3.50 7.65 3.42
C GLU A 38 3.45 8.09 1.97
N ILE A 39 3.38 7.13 1.04
CA ILE A 39 3.30 7.40 -0.39
C ILE A 39 1.92 7.91 -0.80
N ALA A 40 0.88 7.40 -0.18
CA ALA A 40 -0.50 7.73 -0.52
C ALA A 40 -0.90 9.18 -0.19
#